data_ee15f44dae62bfaaa234f925e0d37935
#
_entry.id   ee15f44dae62bfaaa234f925e0d37935
#
_cell.length_a   1.000
_cell.length_b   1.000
_cell.length_c   1.000
_cell.angle_alpha   90.00
_cell.angle_beta   90.00
_cell.angle_gamma   90.00
#
_symmetry.space_group_name_H-M   'P 1'
#
loop_
_entity.id
_entity.type
_entity.pdbx_description
1 polymer ?
#
loop_
_entity_poly.entity_id
_entity_poly.type
_entity_poly.pdbx_seq_one_letter_code
_entity_poly.pdbx_strand_id
1 'polypeptide(L)'
;MNKIANLKPGDDSVLIEALINHVVSGKTNGAHRSTYLSMTLQDETGSIDAKLWNASDEQVQTLVKGTVVQIKGDVIKYNEDRQMKIVKIHLASQDDKERIKFLKQAPLDSQFMINEIKKFIDQIDNLKLHQLVKTLFEENIEKLSYYPAASKNHHEYVSGLAYHTYGMLKVAESFCTLYPTLNKDLLYSGITLHDLGKTIELSGPVVPEYTLEGKLLGHISISN
;
A
#
# COMPACT_ATOMS: atom_id res chain seq x y z
N MET A 1 -10.84 16.93 9.24
CA MET A 1 -11.66 15.69 9.07
C MET A 1 -11.35 14.76 10.21
N ASN A 2 -12.31 13.94 10.65
CA ASN A 2 -12.10 12.97 11.71
C ASN A 2 -11.26 11.80 11.18
N LYS A 3 -10.45 11.19 12.05
CA LYS A 3 -9.68 9.97 11.72
C LYS A 3 -10.47 8.73 12.17
N ILE A 4 -10.39 7.66 11.39
CA ILE A 4 -11.14 6.42 11.62
C ILE A 4 -10.85 5.83 12.99
N ALA A 5 -9.59 5.87 13.47
CA ALA A 5 -9.24 5.33 14.80
C ALA A 5 -9.99 6.03 15.95
N ASN A 6 -10.38 7.29 15.78
CA ASN A 6 -11.01 8.11 16.83
C ASN A 6 -12.54 8.00 16.85
N LEU A 7 -13.16 7.35 15.84
CA LEU A 7 -14.61 7.22 15.73
C LEU A 7 -15.16 6.26 16.78
N LYS A 8 -16.30 6.62 17.39
CA LYS A 8 -16.98 5.84 18.41
C LYS A 8 -18.44 5.65 18.05
N PRO A 9 -19.06 4.50 18.41
CA PRO A 9 -20.51 4.36 18.30
C PRO A 9 -21.24 5.49 19.04
N GLY A 10 -22.19 6.11 18.36
CA GLY A 10 -22.92 7.30 18.84
C GLY A 10 -22.40 8.63 18.29
N ASP A 11 -21.29 8.64 17.56
CA ASP A 11 -20.84 9.84 16.83
C ASP A 11 -21.76 10.11 15.64
N ASP A 12 -22.42 11.27 15.63
CA ASP A 12 -23.38 11.66 14.60
C ASP A 12 -22.78 12.69 13.64
N SER A 13 -23.20 12.61 12.38
CA SER A 13 -22.82 13.58 11.33
C SER A 13 -21.32 13.80 11.19
N VAL A 14 -20.51 12.79 11.44
CA VAL A 14 -19.05 12.85 11.29
C VAL A 14 -18.65 12.98 9.83
N LEU A 15 -17.57 13.75 9.59
CA LEU A 15 -16.98 13.94 8.28
C LEU A 15 -15.61 13.26 8.23
N ILE A 16 -15.44 12.29 7.35
CA ILE A 16 -14.17 11.59 7.10
C ILE A 16 -13.80 11.65 5.62
N GLU A 17 -12.53 11.48 5.35
CA GLU A 17 -12.00 11.15 4.03
C GLU A 17 -11.29 9.81 4.12
N ALA A 18 -11.60 8.90 3.21
CA ALA A 18 -11.14 7.52 3.29
C ALA A 18 -11.02 6.88 1.91
N LEU A 19 -10.18 5.86 1.81
CA LEU A 19 -10.06 5.00 0.64
C LEU A 19 -11.01 3.79 0.79
N ILE A 20 -11.73 3.45 -0.28
CA ILE A 20 -12.53 2.22 -0.34
C ILE A 20 -11.57 1.03 -0.53
N ASN A 21 -11.36 0.26 0.53
CA ASN A 21 -10.52 -0.95 0.48
C ASN A 21 -11.27 -2.16 -0.08
N HIS A 22 -12.56 -2.26 0.24
CA HIS A 22 -13.45 -3.31 -0.26
C HIS A 22 -14.85 -2.75 -0.49
N VAL A 23 -15.56 -3.25 -1.51
CA VAL A 23 -16.95 -2.89 -1.77
C VAL A 23 -17.72 -4.05 -2.40
N VAL A 24 -18.92 -4.26 -1.93
CA VAL A 24 -19.88 -5.25 -2.48
C VAL A 24 -21.25 -4.59 -2.59
N SER A 25 -21.91 -4.78 -3.72
CA SER A 25 -23.30 -4.36 -3.92
C SER A 25 -24.26 -5.49 -3.54
N GLY A 26 -25.40 -5.13 -2.97
CA GLY A 26 -26.48 -6.04 -2.65
C GLY A 26 -27.84 -5.41 -2.86
N LYS A 27 -28.89 -6.21 -2.84
CA LYS A 27 -30.28 -5.74 -2.89
C LYS A 27 -30.98 -6.01 -1.56
N THR A 28 -31.78 -5.05 -1.12
CA THR A 28 -32.61 -5.22 0.10
C THR A 28 -33.71 -6.24 -0.12
N ASN A 29 -34.07 -6.95 0.95
CA ASN A 29 -35.25 -7.84 0.96
C ASN A 29 -36.50 -6.99 1.17
N GLY A 30 -37.49 -7.11 0.29
CA GLY A 30 -38.77 -6.41 0.44
C GLY A 30 -39.44 -6.13 -0.91
N ALA A 31 -40.65 -5.53 -0.85
CA ALA A 31 -41.47 -5.21 -2.03
C ALA A 31 -40.80 -4.14 -2.92
N HIS A 32 -40.02 -3.21 -2.33
CA HIS A 32 -39.20 -2.22 -3.02
C HIS A 32 -37.72 -2.56 -2.85
N ARG A 33 -37.18 -3.34 -3.80
CA ARG A 33 -35.77 -3.72 -3.80
C ARG A 33 -34.91 -2.51 -4.13
N SER A 34 -34.20 -1.96 -3.15
CA SER A 34 -33.18 -0.93 -3.35
C SER A 34 -31.78 -1.54 -3.31
N THR A 35 -30.85 -0.95 -4.05
CA THR A 35 -29.43 -1.33 -4.03
C THR A 35 -28.76 -0.71 -2.82
N TYR A 36 -27.90 -1.47 -2.14
CA TYR A 36 -27.00 -0.93 -1.12
C TYR A 36 -25.56 -1.30 -1.46
N LEU A 37 -24.61 -0.50 -0.98
CA LEU A 37 -23.20 -0.82 -1.00
C LEU A 37 -22.72 -1.09 0.43
N SER A 38 -22.07 -2.23 0.63
CA SER A 38 -21.32 -2.55 1.83
C SER A 38 -19.85 -2.33 1.52
N MET A 39 -19.18 -1.48 2.29
CA MET A 39 -17.81 -1.04 2.03
C MET A 39 -16.96 -1.20 3.29
N THR A 40 -15.68 -1.49 3.11
CA THR A 40 -14.66 -1.29 4.13
C THR A 40 -13.87 -0.04 3.74
N LEU A 41 -13.96 0.99 4.56
CA LEU A 41 -13.26 2.27 4.40
C LEU A 41 -11.98 2.25 5.20
N GLN A 42 -10.92 2.84 4.67
CA GLN A 42 -9.59 2.86 5.28
C GLN A 42 -8.98 4.25 5.23
N ASP A 43 -8.30 4.63 6.31
CA ASP A 43 -7.30 5.70 6.34
C ASP A 43 -6.00 5.18 6.98
N GLU A 44 -5.00 6.03 7.14
CA GLU A 44 -3.70 5.66 7.73
C GLU A 44 -3.81 5.21 9.19
N THR A 45 -4.94 5.47 9.86
CA THR A 45 -5.17 5.16 11.28
C THR A 45 -5.93 3.85 11.50
N GLY A 46 -6.59 3.32 10.45
CA GLY A 46 -7.33 2.07 10.55
C GLY A 46 -8.43 1.92 9.51
N SER A 47 -9.36 1.00 9.78
CA SER A 47 -10.49 0.72 8.90
C SER A 47 -11.82 0.70 9.68
N ILE A 48 -12.92 0.92 8.94
CA ILE A 48 -14.28 0.84 9.44
C ILE A 48 -15.21 0.31 8.35
N ASP A 49 -16.10 -0.59 8.71
CA ASP A 49 -17.16 -1.02 7.81
C ASP A 49 -18.22 0.06 7.66
N ALA A 50 -18.75 0.21 6.46
CA ALA A 50 -19.72 1.25 6.13
C ALA A 50 -20.82 0.73 5.22
N LYS A 51 -22.02 1.30 5.36
CA LYS A 51 -23.16 1.00 4.48
C LYS A 51 -23.74 2.27 3.88
N LEU A 52 -23.87 2.25 2.55
CA LEU A 52 -24.63 3.22 1.77
C LEU A 52 -25.93 2.56 1.30
N TRP A 53 -27.06 3.03 1.83
CA TRP A 53 -28.39 2.56 1.43
C TRP A 53 -28.90 3.37 0.24
N ASN A 54 -29.74 2.75 -0.60
CA ASN A 54 -30.33 3.37 -1.80
C ASN A 54 -29.30 3.94 -2.76
N ALA A 55 -28.21 3.17 -2.98
CA ALA A 55 -27.16 3.57 -3.90
C ALA A 55 -27.70 3.66 -5.35
N SER A 56 -27.36 4.74 -6.05
CA SER A 56 -27.66 4.91 -7.47
C SER A 56 -26.77 4.02 -8.35
N ASP A 57 -27.19 3.77 -9.57
CA ASP A 57 -26.39 3.00 -10.55
C ASP A 57 -25.04 3.67 -10.82
N GLU A 58 -24.99 5.00 -10.85
CA GLU A 58 -23.75 5.78 -10.97
C GLU A 58 -22.82 5.52 -9.76
N GLN A 59 -23.36 5.53 -8.54
CA GLN A 59 -22.59 5.23 -7.34
C GLN A 59 -22.06 3.79 -7.34
N VAL A 60 -22.82 2.83 -7.83
CA VAL A 60 -22.38 1.43 -7.95
C VAL A 60 -21.21 1.31 -8.94
N GLN A 61 -21.19 2.10 -10.00
CA GLN A 61 -20.12 2.09 -11.02
C GLN A 61 -18.87 2.86 -10.59
N THR A 62 -19.02 3.95 -9.82
CA THR A 62 -17.93 4.86 -9.48
C THR A 62 -17.27 4.56 -8.14
N LEU A 63 -18.03 4.02 -7.17
CA LEU A 63 -17.54 3.69 -5.83
C LEU A 63 -16.92 2.28 -5.84
N VAL A 64 -15.75 2.17 -6.41
CA VAL A 64 -15.01 0.90 -6.54
C VAL A 64 -13.81 0.87 -5.60
N LYS A 65 -13.22 -0.30 -5.43
CA LYS A 65 -12.00 -0.49 -4.64
C LYS A 65 -10.89 0.46 -5.12
N GLY A 66 -10.21 1.13 -4.19
CA GLY A 66 -9.16 2.09 -4.46
C GLY A 66 -9.63 3.53 -4.69
N THR A 67 -10.94 3.80 -4.71
CA THR A 67 -11.50 5.16 -4.82
C THR A 67 -11.40 5.90 -3.48
N VAL A 68 -10.90 7.13 -3.48
CA VAL A 68 -10.94 8.02 -2.31
C VAL A 68 -12.23 8.80 -2.30
N VAL A 69 -12.86 8.85 -1.13
CA VAL A 69 -14.19 9.44 -0.93
C VAL A 69 -14.22 10.32 0.30
N GLN A 70 -15.01 11.40 0.23
CA GLN A 70 -15.43 12.19 1.38
C GLN A 70 -16.81 11.73 1.81
N ILE A 71 -16.95 11.40 3.07
CA ILE A 71 -18.16 10.80 3.62
C ILE A 71 -18.65 11.61 4.81
N LYS A 72 -19.95 11.90 4.81
CA LYS A 72 -20.67 12.32 5.99
C LYS A 72 -21.61 11.19 6.43
N GLY A 73 -21.53 10.80 7.71
CA GLY A 73 -22.32 9.66 8.21
C GLY A 73 -22.36 9.61 9.73
N ASP A 74 -23.09 8.60 10.24
CA ASP A 74 -23.25 8.35 11.65
C ASP A 74 -22.55 7.02 12.00
N VAL A 75 -21.89 6.97 13.15
CA VAL A 75 -21.22 5.76 13.64
C VAL A 75 -22.15 5.00 14.58
N ILE A 76 -22.53 3.82 14.18
CA ILE A 76 -23.44 2.96 14.95
C ILE A 76 -22.71 1.73 15.48
N LYS A 77 -23.25 1.12 16.55
CA LYS A 77 -22.85 -0.21 16.99
C LYS A 77 -23.65 -1.27 16.22
N TYR A 78 -22.96 -2.19 15.57
CA TYR A 78 -23.58 -3.31 14.85
C TYR A 78 -22.81 -4.60 15.14
N ASN A 79 -23.49 -5.61 15.70
CA ASN A 79 -22.89 -6.91 16.07
C ASN A 79 -21.57 -6.79 16.85
N GLU A 80 -21.55 -5.99 17.92
CA GLU A 80 -20.38 -5.65 18.76
C GLU A 80 -19.31 -4.77 18.10
N ASP A 81 -19.32 -4.60 16.78
CA ASP A 81 -18.40 -3.75 16.03
C ASP A 81 -18.99 -2.37 15.73
N ARG A 82 -18.10 -1.43 15.41
CA ARG A 82 -18.50 -0.11 14.91
C ARG A 82 -18.72 -0.17 13.40
N GLN A 83 -19.79 0.44 12.94
CA GLN A 83 -20.12 0.55 11.53
C GLN A 83 -20.55 1.97 11.20
N MET A 84 -20.17 2.48 10.04
CA MET A 84 -20.60 3.79 9.56
C MET A 84 -21.84 3.67 8.68
N LYS A 85 -22.91 4.37 9.05
CA LYS A 85 -24.08 4.59 8.21
C LYS A 85 -23.83 5.83 7.37
N ILE A 86 -23.63 5.66 6.08
CA ILE A 86 -23.33 6.76 5.16
C ILE A 86 -24.59 7.55 4.87
N VAL A 87 -24.55 8.87 5.08
CA VAL A 87 -25.62 9.83 4.77
C VAL A 87 -25.32 10.54 3.45
N LYS A 88 -24.07 10.97 3.24
CA LYS A 88 -23.61 11.58 1.99
C LYS A 88 -22.21 11.06 1.64
N ILE A 89 -21.98 10.86 0.36
CA ILE A 89 -20.68 10.42 -0.16
C ILE A 89 -20.36 11.18 -1.45
N HIS A 90 -19.13 11.65 -1.58
CA HIS A 90 -18.61 12.33 -2.76
C HIS A 90 -17.24 11.77 -3.09
N LEU A 91 -16.89 11.78 -4.38
CA LEU A 91 -15.54 11.47 -4.82
C LEU A 91 -14.58 12.58 -4.35
N ALA A 92 -13.45 12.19 -3.80
CA ALA A 92 -12.33 13.08 -3.50
C ALA A 92 -11.28 13.04 -4.63
N SER A 93 -10.08 13.58 -4.40
CA SER A 93 -8.99 13.48 -5.38
C SER A 93 -8.60 12.01 -5.60
N GLN A 94 -8.45 11.63 -6.86
CA GLN A 94 -8.04 10.28 -7.28
C GLN A 94 -6.56 10.24 -7.73
N ASP A 95 -5.80 11.30 -7.46
CA ASP A 95 -4.35 11.33 -7.69
C ASP A 95 -3.65 10.27 -6.82
N ASP A 96 -2.75 9.48 -7.40
CA ASP A 96 -2.09 8.38 -6.70
C ASP A 96 -1.28 8.85 -5.50
N LYS A 97 -0.68 10.04 -5.54
CA LYS A 97 0.04 10.63 -4.40
C LYS A 97 -0.89 10.97 -3.23
N GLU A 98 -2.12 11.38 -3.53
CA GLU A 98 -3.15 11.61 -2.50
C GLU A 98 -3.69 10.29 -1.96
N ARG A 99 -3.95 9.29 -2.84
CA ARG A 99 -4.46 7.96 -2.47
C ARG A 99 -3.50 7.21 -1.53
N ILE A 100 -2.20 7.34 -1.73
CA ILE A 100 -1.16 6.72 -0.89
C ILE A 100 -1.27 7.14 0.58
N LYS A 101 -1.75 8.35 0.88
CA LYS A 101 -1.91 8.87 2.24
C LYS A 101 -2.92 8.10 3.09
N PHE A 102 -3.84 7.37 2.45
CA PHE A 102 -4.85 6.54 3.11
C PHE A 102 -4.40 5.10 3.34
N LEU A 103 -3.21 4.73 2.86
CA LEU A 103 -2.65 3.40 3.02
C LEU A 103 -1.77 3.33 4.26
N LYS A 104 -1.65 2.12 4.81
CA LYS A 104 -0.68 1.85 5.85
C LYS A 104 0.73 2.15 5.33
N GLN A 105 1.53 2.82 6.13
CA GLN A 105 2.90 3.20 5.80
C GLN A 105 3.90 2.23 6.43
N ALA A 106 5.10 2.13 5.85
CA ALA A 106 6.24 1.48 6.49
C ALA A 106 6.55 2.13 7.86
N PRO A 107 7.14 1.37 8.81
CA PRO A 107 7.49 1.92 10.13
C PRO A 107 8.56 3.02 10.10
N LEU A 108 9.31 3.12 9.01
CA LEU A 108 10.38 4.09 8.81
C LEU A 108 10.08 5.01 7.63
N ASP A 109 10.59 6.22 7.70
CA ASP A 109 10.49 7.19 6.61
C ASP A 109 11.16 6.68 5.33
N SER A 110 10.47 6.84 4.21
CA SER A 110 10.92 6.34 2.91
C SER A 110 12.25 6.95 2.48
N GLN A 111 12.40 8.27 2.63
CA GLN A 111 13.63 8.97 2.23
C GLN A 111 14.81 8.55 3.11
N PHE A 112 14.56 8.33 4.40
CA PHE A 112 15.57 7.78 5.30
C PHE A 112 16.06 6.42 4.80
N MET A 113 15.14 5.48 4.50
CA MET A 113 15.51 4.15 4.02
C MET A 113 16.27 4.18 2.70
N ILE A 114 15.84 4.99 1.74
CA ILE A 114 16.53 5.19 0.45
C ILE A 114 17.96 5.70 0.67
N ASN A 115 18.16 6.66 1.56
CA ASN A 115 19.47 7.20 1.87
C ASN A 115 20.39 6.17 2.54
N GLU A 116 19.83 5.35 3.43
CA GLU A 116 20.58 4.26 4.07
C GLU A 116 20.96 3.17 3.06
N ILE A 117 20.06 2.77 2.15
CA ILE A 117 20.39 1.83 1.06
C ILE A 117 21.52 2.36 0.19
N LYS A 118 21.52 3.65 -0.17
CA LYS A 118 22.64 4.28 -0.92
C LYS A 118 23.97 4.13 -0.20
N LYS A 119 24.02 4.30 1.12
CA LYS A 119 25.24 4.09 1.89
C LYS A 119 25.78 2.66 1.80
N PHE A 120 24.92 1.66 1.70
CA PHE A 120 25.33 0.27 1.46
C PHE A 120 25.85 0.07 0.04
N ILE A 121 25.22 0.69 -0.96
CA ILE A 121 25.69 0.66 -2.35
C ILE A 121 27.08 1.28 -2.43
N ASP A 122 27.31 2.42 -1.77
CA ASP A 122 28.62 3.12 -1.76
C ASP A 122 29.73 2.32 -1.06
N GLN A 123 29.42 1.24 -0.34
CA GLN A 123 30.40 0.33 0.26
C GLN A 123 30.79 -0.84 -0.64
N ILE A 124 30.26 -0.93 -1.86
CA ILE A 124 30.65 -1.93 -2.85
C ILE A 124 31.96 -1.52 -3.48
N ASP A 125 33.03 -2.29 -3.22
CA ASP A 125 34.40 -1.96 -3.67
C ASP A 125 34.64 -2.29 -5.15
N ASN A 126 33.93 -3.30 -5.70
CA ASN A 126 34.02 -3.65 -7.11
C ASN A 126 33.35 -2.57 -7.98
N LEU A 127 34.14 -1.78 -8.70
CA LEU A 127 33.65 -0.63 -9.48
C LEU A 127 32.58 -0.97 -10.51
N LYS A 128 32.67 -2.11 -11.20
CA LYS A 128 31.67 -2.51 -12.21
C LYS A 128 30.34 -2.88 -11.54
N LEU A 129 30.43 -3.62 -10.45
CA LEU A 129 29.25 -4.03 -9.68
C LEU A 129 28.59 -2.82 -9.01
N HIS A 130 29.40 -1.94 -8.40
CA HIS A 130 28.91 -0.68 -7.82
C HIS A 130 28.15 0.16 -8.86
N GLN A 131 28.75 0.37 -10.05
CA GLN A 131 28.12 1.15 -11.11
C GLN A 131 26.79 0.52 -11.57
N LEU A 132 26.76 -0.79 -11.78
CA LEU A 132 25.54 -1.51 -12.17
C LEU A 132 24.43 -1.34 -11.11
N VAL A 133 24.74 -1.65 -9.85
CA VAL A 133 23.77 -1.58 -8.74
C VAL A 133 23.24 -0.16 -8.56
N LYS A 134 24.15 0.83 -8.58
CA LYS A 134 23.81 2.24 -8.45
C LYS A 134 22.87 2.70 -9.56
N THR A 135 23.17 2.40 -10.82
CA THR A 135 22.35 2.79 -11.96
C THR A 135 20.94 2.18 -11.84
N LEU A 136 20.83 0.86 -11.64
CA LEU A 136 19.54 0.19 -11.54
C LEU A 136 18.73 0.67 -10.32
N PHE A 137 19.39 0.94 -9.21
CA PHE A 137 18.73 1.48 -8.02
C PHE A 137 18.21 2.91 -8.28
N GLU A 138 19.02 3.80 -8.87
CA GLU A 138 18.66 5.19 -9.16
C GLU A 138 17.50 5.28 -10.16
N GLU A 139 17.47 4.45 -11.19
CA GLU A 139 16.37 4.35 -12.15
C GLU A 139 15.04 3.91 -11.50
N ASN A 140 15.09 3.21 -10.38
CA ASN A 140 13.91 2.69 -9.69
C ASN A 140 13.58 3.41 -8.37
N ILE A 141 14.33 4.43 -7.96
CA ILE A 141 14.16 5.13 -6.67
C ILE A 141 12.72 5.61 -6.45
N GLU A 142 12.11 6.23 -7.45
CA GLU A 142 10.76 6.75 -7.33
C GLU A 142 9.80 5.63 -6.95
N LYS A 143 9.81 4.51 -7.67
CA LYS A 143 8.95 3.36 -7.38
C LYS A 143 9.30 2.71 -6.05
N LEU A 144 10.57 2.48 -5.76
CA LEU A 144 11.05 1.94 -4.47
C LEU A 144 10.52 2.74 -3.27
N SER A 145 10.40 4.06 -3.43
CA SER A 145 9.99 4.96 -2.36
C SER A 145 8.55 4.73 -1.88
N TYR A 146 7.67 4.10 -2.68
CA TYR A 146 6.28 3.89 -2.33
C TYR A 146 5.71 2.51 -2.67
N TYR A 147 6.42 1.65 -3.43
CA TYR A 147 5.92 0.30 -3.75
C TYR A 147 5.89 -0.61 -2.51
N PRO A 148 4.84 -1.46 -2.39
CA PRO A 148 4.82 -2.53 -1.39
C PRO A 148 5.77 -3.66 -1.81
N ALA A 149 6.21 -4.46 -0.84
CA ALA A 149 7.00 -5.66 -1.14
C ALA A 149 6.15 -6.86 -1.59
N ALA A 150 4.84 -6.81 -1.35
CA ALA A 150 3.89 -7.86 -1.72
C ALA A 150 2.49 -7.29 -1.89
N SER A 151 1.64 -8.00 -2.64
CA SER A 151 0.21 -7.68 -2.77
C SER A 151 -0.62 -8.17 -1.57
N LYS A 152 -0.11 -9.15 -0.83
CA LYS A 152 -0.67 -9.73 0.40
C LYS A 152 0.48 -10.24 1.27
N ASN A 153 0.27 -10.32 2.59
CA ASN A 153 1.22 -10.80 3.60
C ASN A 153 2.26 -9.76 4.05
N HIS A 154 3.55 -10.12 4.08
CA HIS A 154 4.59 -9.29 4.70
C HIS A 154 4.89 -8.05 3.86
N HIS A 155 4.94 -6.88 4.52
CA HIS A 155 5.30 -5.59 3.91
C HIS A 155 4.35 -5.13 2.79
N GLU A 156 3.04 -5.44 2.89
CA GLU A 156 1.97 -4.99 1.98
C GLU A 156 1.56 -3.51 2.18
N TYR A 157 2.47 -2.70 2.64
CA TYR A 157 2.26 -1.27 2.91
C TYR A 157 3.14 -0.40 2.01
N VAL A 158 2.81 0.87 1.95
CA VAL A 158 3.59 1.88 1.20
C VAL A 158 5.03 1.87 1.69
N SER A 159 5.98 1.93 0.75
CA SER A 159 7.43 1.81 1.01
C SER A 159 7.87 0.46 1.57
N GLY A 160 7.02 -0.57 1.46
CA GLY A 160 7.33 -1.91 1.96
C GLY A 160 8.54 -2.53 1.30
N LEU A 161 8.74 -2.27 0.00
CA LEU A 161 9.88 -2.77 -0.76
C LEU A 161 11.21 -2.15 -0.29
N ALA A 162 11.22 -0.83 -0.06
CA ALA A 162 12.38 -0.15 0.52
C ALA A 162 12.67 -0.64 1.94
N TYR A 163 11.62 -0.83 2.77
CA TYR A 163 11.78 -1.34 4.12
C TYR A 163 12.34 -2.76 4.16
N HIS A 164 11.85 -3.64 3.28
CA HIS A 164 12.38 -4.99 3.11
C HIS A 164 13.86 -4.98 2.72
N THR A 165 14.22 -4.26 1.67
CA THR A 165 15.61 -4.15 1.19
C THR A 165 16.53 -3.58 2.26
N TYR A 166 16.13 -2.48 2.93
CA TYR A 166 16.90 -1.89 4.02
C TYR A 166 17.10 -2.88 5.18
N GLY A 167 16.03 -3.56 5.59
CA GLY A 167 16.11 -4.55 6.67
C GLY A 167 17.06 -5.70 6.34
N MET A 168 17.02 -6.21 5.11
CA MET A 168 17.96 -7.25 4.66
C MET A 168 19.41 -6.75 4.64
N LEU A 169 19.67 -5.52 4.19
CA LEU A 169 21.01 -4.93 4.21
C LEU A 169 21.55 -4.77 5.63
N LYS A 170 20.72 -4.39 6.60
CA LYS A 170 21.10 -4.31 8.02
C LYS A 170 21.48 -5.68 8.59
N VAL A 171 20.75 -6.72 8.23
CA VAL A 171 21.11 -8.10 8.61
C VAL A 171 22.41 -8.53 7.95
N ALA A 172 22.57 -8.25 6.64
CA ALA A 172 23.79 -8.56 5.89
C ALA A 172 25.04 -7.89 6.46
N GLU A 173 24.94 -6.64 6.94
CA GLU A 173 26.04 -5.94 7.63
C GLU A 173 26.52 -6.74 8.84
N SER A 174 25.59 -7.28 9.64
CA SER A 174 25.91 -8.12 10.77
C SER A 174 26.58 -9.43 10.37
N PHE A 175 26.10 -10.06 9.27
CA PHE A 175 26.74 -11.27 8.75
C PHE A 175 28.15 -11.02 8.22
N CYS A 176 28.38 -9.93 7.49
CA CYS A 176 29.73 -9.57 7.02
C CYS A 176 30.72 -9.32 8.18
N THR A 177 30.22 -8.78 9.31
CA THR A 177 31.03 -8.59 10.51
C THR A 177 31.39 -9.92 11.17
N LEU A 178 30.45 -10.86 11.26
CA LEU A 178 30.65 -12.17 11.88
C LEU A 178 31.43 -13.15 11.01
N TYR A 179 31.31 -13.02 9.69
CA TYR A 179 31.91 -13.91 8.70
C TYR A 179 32.73 -13.11 7.68
N PRO A 180 33.97 -12.70 8.00
CA PRO A 180 34.79 -11.83 7.12
C PRO A 180 35.14 -12.46 5.76
N THR A 181 34.90 -13.75 5.58
CA THR A 181 35.11 -14.46 4.29
C THR A 181 33.96 -14.28 3.30
N LEU A 182 32.82 -13.72 3.75
CA LEU A 182 31.72 -13.42 2.85
C LEU A 182 32.12 -12.33 1.85
N ASN A 183 31.71 -12.51 0.61
CA ASN A 183 31.86 -11.47 -0.39
C ASN A 183 30.77 -10.40 -0.18
N LYS A 184 31.16 -9.32 0.53
CA LYS A 184 30.29 -8.18 0.86
C LYS A 184 29.67 -7.56 -0.40
N ASP A 185 30.46 -7.39 -1.47
CA ASP A 185 30.00 -6.75 -2.70
C ASP A 185 28.86 -7.55 -3.37
N LEU A 186 29.03 -8.86 -3.47
CA LEU A 186 27.98 -9.73 -4.02
C LEU A 186 26.75 -9.76 -3.13
N LEU A 187 26.92 -9.79 -1.80
CA LEU A 187 25.80 -9.84 -0.86
C LEU A 187 24.96 -8.56 -0.91
N TYR A 188 25.60 -7.39 -0.84
CA TYR A 188 24.91 -6.10 -0.89
C TYR A 188 24.27 -5.87 -2.26
N SER A 189 24.94 -6.24 -3.34
CA SER A 189 24.41 -6.14 -4.69
C SER A 189 23.18 -7.02 -4.88
N GLY A 190 23.27 -8.29 -4.49
CA GLY A 190 22.17 -9.24 -4.58
C GLY A 190 20.94 -8.77 -3.79
N ILE A 191 21.14 -8.32 -2.54
CA ILE A 191 20.05 -7.81 -1.71
C ILE A 191 19.42 -6.54 -2.33
N THR A 192 20.22 -5.65 -2.90
CA THR A 192 19.68 -4.41 -3.48
C THR A 192 18.86 -4.69 -4.75
N LEU A 193 19.25 -5.68 -5.54
CA LEU A 193 18.66 -5.92 -6.87
C LEU A 193 17.58 -7.01 -6.90
N HIS A 194 17.57 -7.99 -5.97
CA HIS A 194 16.76 -9.20 -6.08
C HIS A 194 15.27 -8.96 -6.28
N ASP A 195 14.75 -7.90 -5.72
CA ASP A 195 13.31 -7.57 -5.70
C ASP A 195 12.95 -6.34 -6.56
N LEU A 196 13.88 -5.76 -7.32
CA LEU A 196 13.58 -4.60 -8.19
C LEU A 196 12.49 -4.93 -9.21
N GLY A 197 12.42 -6.14 -9.72
CA GLY A 197 11.38 -6.60 -10.63
C GLY A 197 9.96 -6.47 -10.08
N LYS A 198 9.77 -6.34 -8.77
CA LYS A 198 8.46 -6.06 -8.14
C LYS A 198 7.88 -4.72 -8.55
N THR A 199 8.70 -3.77 -8.95
CA THR A 199 8.25 -2.47 -9.49
C THR A 199 7.59 -2.57 -10.88
N ILE A 200 7.69 -3.73 -11.52
CA ILE A 200 7.04 -4.10 -12.78
C ILE A 200 6.00 -5.19 -12.53
N GLU A 201 6.31 -6.16 -11.65
CA GLU A 201 5.41 -7.25 -11.28
C GLU A 201 4.08 -6.75 -10.72
N LEU A 202 4.10 -5.66 -9.91
CA LEU A 202 2.92 -5.09 -9.28
C LEU A 202 2.48 -3.79 -9.99
N SER A 203 1.17 -3.56 -10.04
CA SER A 203 0.57 -2.40 -10.70
C SER A 203 0.79 -1.07 -9.96
N GLY A 204 1.13 -1.10 -8.68
CA GLY A 204 1.34 0.08 -7.85
C GLY A 204 0.98 -0.16 -6.38
N PRO A 205 1.07 0.87 -5.53
CA PRO A 205 0.81 0.76 -4.10
C PRO A 205 -0.68 0.75 -3.75
N VAL A 206 -1.50 1.38 -4.59
CA VAL A 206 -2.96 1.46 -4.38
C VAL A 206 -3.62 0.27 -5.02
N VAL A 207 -4.14 -0.65 -4.21
CA VAL A 207 -4.73 -1.91 -4.70
C VAL A 207 -3.73 -2.69 -5.56
N PRO A 208 -2.60 -3.15 -5.00
CA PRO A 208 -1.57 -3.84 -5.76
C PRO A 208 -2.14 -5.12 -6.40
N GLU A 209 -2.09 -5.18 -7.71
CA GLU A 209 -2.44 -6.36 -8.51
C GLU A 209 -1.22 -6.78 -9.33
N TYR A 210 -1.14 -8.06 -9.67
CA TYR A 210 -0.12 -8.54 -10.57
C TYR A 210 -0.41 -8.04 -11.99
N THR A 211 0.58 -7.40 -12.61
CA THR A 211 0.56 -7.03 -14.03
C THR A 211 0.53 -8.29 -14.92
N LEU A 212 0.37 -8.13 -16.21
CA LEU A 212 0.45 -9.26 -17.14
C LEU A 212 1.86 -9.88 -17.11
N GLU A 213 2.89 -9.05 -17.16
CA GLU A 213 4.30 -9.46 -17.04
C GLU A 213 4.55 -10.15 -15.70
N GLY A 214 4.03 -9.60 -14.61
CA GLY A 214 4.14 -10.17 -13.28
C GLY A 214 3.54 -11.57 -13.17
N LYS A 215 2.37 -11.80 -13.77
CA LYS A 215 1.71 -13.13 -13.79
C LYS A 215 2.45 -14.14 -14.63
N LEU A 216 3.08 -13.73 -15.74
CA LEU A 216 3.76 -14.63 -16.67
C LEU A 216 5.20 -14.94 -16.27
N LEU A 217 5.95 -13.95 -15.79
CA LEU A 217 7.38 -14.05 -15.56
C LEU A 217 7.75 -14.12 -14.07
N GLY A 218 7.04 -13.37 -13.24
CA GLY A 218 7.41 -13.14 -11.85
C GLY A 218 8.64 -12.21 -11.71
N HIS A 219 8.77 -11.54 -10.55
CA HIS A 219 9.80 -10.52 -10.32
C HIS A 219 11.24 -11.02 -10.50
N ILE A 220 11.52 -12.30 -10.18
CA ILE A 220 12.87 -12.88 -10.34
C ILE A 220 13.31 -12.87 -11.82
N SER A 221 12.41 -13.30 -12.72
CA SER A 221 12.73 -13.30 -14.16
C SER A 221 12.72 -11.90 -14.76
N ILE A 222 11.93 -10.99 -14.20
CA ILE A 222 11.88 -9.57 -14.61
C ILE A 222 13.16 -8.85 -14.19
N SER A 223 13.77 -9.24 -13.07
CA SER A 223 15.03 -8.65 -12.57
C SER A 223 16.27 -9.11 -13.33
N ASN A 224 16.19 -10.17 -14.11
CA ASN A 224 17.30 -10.72 -14.93
C ASN A 224 17.33 -10.08 -16.32
#